data_a9ff9cf18c5df9bc0e2892298cf6b817
#
_entry.id   a9ff9cf18c5df9bc0e2892298cf6b817
#
_cell.length_a   1.000
_cell.length_b   1.000
_cell.length_c   1.000
_cell.angle_alpha   90.00
_cell.angle_beta   90.00
_cell.angle_gamma   90.00
#
_symmetry.space_group_name_H-M   'P 1'
#
loop_
_entity.id
_entity.type
_entity.pdbx_description
1 polymer ?
#
loop_
_entity_poly.entity_id
_entity_poly.type
_entity_poly.pdbx_seq_one_letter_code
_entity_poly.pdbx_strand_id
1 'polypeptide(L)'
;MKFTRALTVGLSLLALSVNALAGETYAPKPDPLQGDGRVSAFYTFDKAIPATPGKLLRSEPLDRTLSLPGAASQLRILYSSTDGIDGKTPIAVSGALFIPQGKAPQGGWPVVTWGHGTVGVADICAPSWSGRSYRDVQYLARWLSEGYAIVATDYQGLGVPGGHPLLNNRMAAYGILDAAKAVIAGVPGLANKVLVLGQSQGGAGAFAAAAYAPTYAPDLGLKGSVGTGVIYTVGSKNVGEQDPNKVDASLAYGFYTLLAAQQYNPQIDPRDYYTDKALPLFEQARTSCLAQLTADVIGTGLTPANTRKANDGEQLKAWQAQVSYPTLKLAQPIFIGTGAEDKTPAASTQVALMQDACKAGSVVQGHLYKGLGHSETVNASLKDSLPFARKVFNGETIAPVCNPSVQ
;
A
#
# COMPACT_ATOMS: atom_id res chain seq x y z
N MET A 1 -80.85 -24.26 52.65
CA MET A 1 -79.54 -23.65 52.94
C MET A 1 -78.49 -24.43 52.28
N LYS A 2 -77.92 -23.97 51.12
CA LYS A 2 -76.75 -24.52 50.48
C LYS A 2 -75.91 -23.33 50.01
N PHE A 3 -74.76 -23.13 50.65
CA PHE A 3 -73.79 -22.16 50.29
C PHE A 3 -72.91 -22.67 49.11
N THR A 4 -72.94 -21.98 47.99
CA THR A 4 -72.06 -22.21 46.88
C THR A 4 -70.89 -21.18 46.98
N ARG A 5 -69.68 -21.67 47.21
CA ARG A 5 -68.45 -20.85 47.15
C ARG A 5 -67.98 -20.80 45.71
N ALA A 6 -67.93 -19.62 45.15
CA ALA A 6 -67.27 -19.37 43.88
C ALA A 6 -65.81 -19.24 44.12
N LEU A 7 -65.00 -20.06 43.39
CA LEU A 7 -63.51 -20.05 43.36
C LEU A 7 -63.09 -19.13 42.22
N THR A 8 -62.58 -17.96 42.55
CA THR A 8 -61.95 -17.04 41.57
C THR A 8 -60.52 -17.47 41.39
N VAL A 9 -60.24 -18.03 40.22
CA VAL A 9 -58.85 -18.33 39.79
C VAL A 9 -58.29 -17.05 39.16
N GLY A 10 -57.39 -16.39 39.90
CA GLY A 10 -56.63 -15.26 39.38
C GLY A 10 -55.53 -15.77 38.42
N LEU A 11 -55.68 -15.49 37.14
CA LEU A 11 -54.61 -15.65 36.15
C LEU A 11 -53.61 -14.51 36.34
N SER A 12 -52.45 -14.77 36.98
CA SER A 12 -51.32 -13.87 36.99
C SER A 12 -50.59 -14.02 35.67
N LEU A 13 -50.78 -13.07 34.75
CA LEU A 13 -49.91 -12.93 33.56
C LEU A 13 -48.52 -12.47 34.05
N LEU A 14 -47.57 -13.41 34.11
CA LEU A 14 -46.18 -13.07 34.15
C LEU A 14 -45.81 -12.51 32.75
N ALA A 15 -45.71 -11.20 32.64
CA ALA A 15 -45.05 -10.56 31.52
C ALA A 15 -43.54 -10.87 31.62
N LEU A 16 -43.05 -11.88 30.91
CA LEU A 16 -41.67 -12.07 30.62
C LEU A 16 -41.26 -10.91 29.72
N SER A 17 -40.64 -9.89 30.31
CA SER A 17 -39.84 -8.91 29.57
C SER A 17 -38.67 -9.66 28.99
N VAL A 18 -38.77 -10.06 27.73
CA VAL A 18 -37.62 -10.43 26.90
C VAL A 18 -36.83 -9.14 26.72
N ASN A 19 -35.88 -8.88 27.61
CA ASN A 19 -34.80 -8.00 27.30
C ASN A 19 -34.07 -8.65 26.13
N ALA A 20 -34.37 -8.20 24.91
CA ALA A 20 -33.53 -8.41 23.79
C ALA A 20 -32.14 -7.85 24.22
N LEU A 21 -31.26 -8.74 24.59
CA LEU A 21 -29.83 -8.45 24.54
C LEU A 21 -29.56 -8.08 23.07
N ALA A 22 -29.75 -6.80 22.74
CA ALA A 22 -29.06 -6.20 21.62
C ALA A 22 -27.59 -6.53 21.91
N GLY A 23 -27.08 -7.53 21.22
CA GLY A 23 -25.66 -7.85 21.31
C GLY A 23 -24.93 -6.52 21.18
N GLU A 24 -24.08 -6.20 22.14
CA GLU A 24 -23.19 -5.08 21.99
C GLU A 24 -22.58 -5.24 20.61
N THR A 25 -23.00 -4.36 19.68
CA THR A 25 -22.32 -4.25 18.41
C THR A 25 -20.89 -3.92 18.80
N TYR A 26 -19.98 -4.86 18.58
CA TYR A 26 -18.57 -4.64 18.79
C TYR A 26 -18.15 -3.52 17.84
N ALA A 27 -18.26 -2.29 18.32
CA ALA A 27 -17.57 -1.17 17.73
C ALA A 27 -16.12 -1.28 18.21
N PRO A 28 -15.15 -1.56 17.35
CA PRO A 28 -13.74 -1.50 17.75
C PRO A 28 -13.53 -0.14 18.41
N LYS A 29 -12.88 -0.12 19.57
CA LYS A 29 -12.47 1.16 20.17
C LYS A 29 -11.70 1.91 19.10
N PRO A 30 -11.97 3.20 18.86
CA PRO A 30 -11.18 3.99 17.93
C PRO A 30 -9.72 3.85 18.35
N ASP A 31 -8.91 3.21 17.51
CA ASP A 31 -7.47 3.26 17.70
C ASP A 31 -7.01 4.64 17.24
N PRO A 32 -6.53 5.53 18.14
CA PRO A 32 -6.02 6.84 17.76
C PRO A 32 -4.84 6.75 16.79
N LEU A 33 -4.21 5.56 16.70
CA LEU A 33 -3.11 5.25 15.80
C LEU A 33 -3.59 4.59 14.50
N GLN A 34 -4.90 4.39 14.33
CA GLN A 34 -5.55 3.75 13.18
C GLN A 34 -5.12 2.28 12.91
N GLY A 35 -4.40 1.66 13.82
CA GLY A 35 -4.11 0.24 13.83
C GLY A 35 -5.22 -0.53 14.56
N ASP A 36 -5.36 -1.81 14.29
CA ASP A 36 -6.31 -2.68 15.00
C ASP A 36 -5.63 -3.66 15.95
N GLY A 37 -4.29 -3.66 15.99
CA GLY A 37 -3.46 -4.42 16.93
C GLY A 37 -3.68 -5.94 16.91
N ARG A 38 -4.42 -6.48 15.94
CA ARG A 38 -4.73 -7.92 15.83
C ARG A 38 -3.65 -8.72 15.11
N VAL A 39 -2.40 -8.38 15.35
CA VAL A 39 -1.19 -9.03 14.84
C VAL A 39 -0.36 -9.58 15.98
N SER A 40 0.67 -10.35 15.70
CA SER A 40 1.52 -10.93 16.75
C SER A 40 2.37 -9.87 17.46
N ALA A 41 2.88 -10.22 18.65
CA ALA A 41 3.80 -9.37 19.41
C ALA A 41 5.12 -9.05 18.66
N PHE A 42 5.41 -9.73 17.55
CA PHE A 42 6.54 -9.42 16.70
C PHE A 42 6.52 -7.97 16.22
N TYR A 43 5.33 -7.44 15.91
CA TYR A 43 5.14 -6.11 15.34
C TYR A 43 5.24 -4.96 16.36
N THR A 44 5.23 -5.27 17.66
CA THR A 44 5.42 -4.26 18.71
C THR A 44 6.89 -4.20 19.10
N PHE A 45 7.53 -3.05 18.89
CA PHE A 45 8.91 -2.81 19.30
C PHE A 45 8.92 -1.98 20.60
N ASP A 46 9.32 -2.62 21.67
CA ASP A 46 9.25 -2.11 23.05
C ASP A 46 10.53 -1.35 23.51
N LYS A 47 11.51 -1.19 22.60
CA LYS A 47 12.75 -0.49 22.86
C LYS A 47 12.79 0.85 22.14
N ALA A 48 13.73 1.72 22.52
CA ALA A 48 13.98 2.96 21.79
C ALA A 48 14.36 2.67 20.34
N ILE A 49 13.64 3.29 19.41
CA ILE A 49 13.92 3.16 17.98
C ILE A 49 15.14 4.03 17.66
N PRO A 50 16.17 3.49 16.98
CA PRO A 50 17.34 4.26 16.59
C PRO A 50 16.96 5.49 15.73
N ALA A 51 17.58 6.63 16.01
CA ALA A 51 17.40 7.84 15.21
C ALA A 51 17.91 7.69 13.76
N THR A 52 18.89 6.77 13.53
CA THR A 52 19.36 6.43 12.19
C THR A 52 18.38 5.46 11.54
N PRO A 53 17.72 5.81 10.42
CA PRO A 53 16.81 4.92 9.73
C PRO A 53 17.55 3.81 8.97
N GLY A 54 16.83 2.74 8.62
CA GLY A 54 17.37 1.60 7.87
C GLY A 54 18.24 0.66 8.73
N LYS A 55 17.90 0.48 10.00
CA LYS A 55 18.50 -0.54 10.88
C LYS A 55 17.55 -1.70 11.08
N LEU A 56 18.04 -2.93 10.92
CA LEU A 56 17.28 -4.13 11.26
C LEU A 56 17.12 -4.19 12.79
N LEU A 57 15.87 -4.13 13.27
CA LEU A 57 15.53 -4.14 14.68
C LEU A 57 15.27 -5.56 15.21
N ARG A 58 14.58 -6.36 14.38
CA ARG A 58 14.16 -7.73 14.70
C ARG A 58 13.93 -8.52 13.42
N SER A 59 14.17 -9.83 13.48
CA SER A 59 13.77 -10.75 12.43
C SER A 59 13.34 -12.09 13.03
N GLU A 60 12.44 -12.78 12.35
CA GLU A 60 12.03 -14.16 12.65
C GLU A 60 11.77 -14.91 11.33
N PRO A 61 11.76 -16.25 11.33
CA PRO A 61 11.31 -17.01 10.17
C PRO A 61 9.87 -16.62 9.80
N LEU A 62 9.65 -16.28 8.53
CA LEU A 62 8.31 -16.06 7.99
C LEU A 62 7.65 -17.42 7.74
N ASP A 63 6.35 -17.53 8.01
CA ASP A 63 5.58 -18.74 7.71
C ASP A 63 5.70 -19.10 6.23
N ARG A 64 5.87 -20.39 5.94
CA ARG A 64 6.06 -20.89 4.57
C ARG A 64 4.86 -20.61 3.65
N THR A 65 3.66 -20.52 4.21
CA THR A 65 2.44 -20.18 3.46
C THR A 65 2.46 -18.75 2.94
N LEU A 66 3.28 -17.88 3.54
CA LEU A 66 3.49 -16.48 3.15
C LEU A 66 4.75 -16.28 2.29
N SER A 67 5.45 -17.38 1.94
CA SER A 67 6.68 -17.33 1.17
C SER A 67 6.43 -17.09 -0.31
N LEU A 68 7.52 -16.77 -1.03
CA LEU A 68 7.53 -16.73 -2.49
C LEU A 68 8.03 -18.07 -3.05
N PRO A 69 7.42 -18.61 -4.11
CA PRO A 69 7.97 -19.73 -4.84
C PRO A 69 9.42 -19.46 -5.26
N GLY A 70 10.31 -20.41 -5.01
CA GLY A 70 11.74 -20.29 -5.32
C GLY A 70 12.56 -19.60 -4.21
N ALA A 71 11.99 -19.24 -3.07
CA ALA A 71 12.76 -18.77 -1.93
C ALA A 71 13.47 -19.95 -1.23
N ALA A 72 14.78 -19.79 -0.96
CA ALA A 72 15.56 -20.70 -0.12
C ALA A 72 15.30 -20.43 1.36
N SER A 73 15.13 -19.16 1.73
CA SER A 73 14.75 -18.74 3.07
C SER A 73 13.90 -17.45 3.01
N GLN A 74 13.09 -17.28 4.02
CA GLN A 74 12.23 -16.11 4.18
C GLN A 74 12.20 -15.67 5.63
N LEU A 75 12.24 -14.36 5.83
CA LEU A 75 12.20 -13.71 7.14
C LEU A 75 11.08 -12.68 7.18
N ARG A 76 10.36 -12.61 8.29
CA ARG A 76 9.65 -11.40 8.69
C ARG A 76 10.67 -10.49 9.34
N ILE A 77 10.63 -9.21 9.02
CA ILE A 77 11.58 -8.21 9.52
C ILE A 77 10.86 -7.03 10.15
N LEU A 78 11.50 -6.42 11.13
CA LEU A 78 11.16 -5.12 11.68
C LEU A 78 12.40 -4.24 11.57
N TYR A 79 12.26 -3.02 11.08
CA TYR A 79 13.37 -2.11 10.84
C TYR A 79 13.02 -0.67 11.23
N SER A 80 14.04 0.16 11.48
CA SER A 80 13.84 1.58 11.75
C SER A 80 13.66 2.36 10.48
N SER A 81 12.75 3.33 10.52
CA SER A 81 12.48 4.29 9.45
C SER A 81 12.18 5.65 10.05
N THR A 82 11.79 6.59 9.21
CA THR A 82 11.38 7.93 9.61
C THR A 82 9.90 8.14 9.28
N ASP A 83 9.15 8.74 10.19
CA ASP A 83 7.74 9.07 9.97
C ASP A 83 7.56 9.91 8.71
N GLY A 84 6.69 9.44 7.81
CA GLY A 84 6.41 10.12 6.55
C GLY A 84 5.59 11.38 6.70
N ILE A 85 4.89 11.59 7.83
CA ILE A 85 4.07 12.78 8.07
C ILE A 85 4.96 13.96 8.47
N ASP A 86 5.81 13.80 9.46
CA ASP A 86 6.66 14.88 9.95
C ASP A 86 8.08 14.89 9.33
N GLY A 87 8.53 13.75 8.80
CA GLY A 87 9.85 13.58 8.20
C GLY A 87 11.00 13.57 9.21
N LYS A 88 10.74 13.30 10.48
CA LYS A 88 11.71 13.43 11.58
C LYS A 88 11.65 12.32 12.61
N THR A 89 10.46 11.94 13.05
CA THR A 89 10.27 10.99 14.17
C THR A 89 10.72 9.60 13.76
N PRO A 90 11.62 8.94 14.53
CA PRO A 90 11.97 7.55 14.30
C PRO A 90 10.77 6.63 14.55
N ILE A 91 10.51 5.73 13.62
CA ILE A 91 9.43 4.74 13.71
C ILE A 91 9.96 3.34 13.40
N ALA A 92 9.24 2.32 13.85
CA ALA A 92 9.41 0.95 13.39
C ALA A 92 8.50 0.68 12.18
N VAL A 93 8.99 -0.09 11.22
CA VAL A 93 8.25 -0.54 10.05
C VAL A 93 8.51 -2.03 9.85
N SER A 94 7.48 -2.77 9.45
CA SER A 94 7.59 -4.21 9.18
C SER A 94 7.73 -4.52 7.69
N GLY A 95 8.07 -5.77 7.41
CA GLY A 95 8.18 -6.28 6.05
C GLY A 95 8.63 -7.73 6.00
N ALA A 96 8.99 -8.19 4.82
CA ALA A 96 9.52 -9.53 4.61
C ALA A 96 10.73 -9.55 3.68
N LEU A 97 11.66 -10.46 3.93
CA LEU A 97 12.84 -10.72 3.09
C LEU A 97 12.78 -12.13 2.55
N PHE A 98 13.06 -12.29 1.26
CA PHE A 98 13.12 -13.57 0.55
C PHE A 98 14.49 -13.70 -0.13
N ILE A 99 15.19 -14.78 0.17
CA ILE A 99 16.51 -15.07 -0.41
C ILE A 99 16.33 -16.12 -1.53
N PRO A 100 16.91 -15.92 -2.72
CA PRO A 100 16.82 -16.87 -3.82
C PRO A 100 17.49 -18.22 -3.49
N GLN A 101 17.05 -19.25 -4.20
CA GLN A 101 17.76 -20.54 -4.19
C GLN A 101 19.11 -20.44 -4.91
N GLY A 102 20.04 -21.32 -4.54
CA GLY A 102 21.36 -21.40 -5.17
C GLY A 102 22.46 -20.71 -4.37
N LYS A 103 23.58 -20.46 -5.05
CA LYS A 103 24.75 -19.79 -4.46
C LYS A 103 24.74 -18.31 -4.83
N ALA A 104 24.91 -17.44 -3.85
CA ALA A 104 25.05 -16.01 -4.09
C ALA A 104 26.22 -15.72 -5.03
N PRO A 105 26.06 -14.77 -5.95
CA PRO A 105 27.17 -14.31 -6.76
C PRO A 105 28.24 -13.65 -5.89
N GLN A 106 29.44 -13.45 -6.47
CA GLN A 106 30.51 -12.72 -5.78
C GLN A 106 30.01 -11.33 -5.37
N GLY A 107 30.13 -11.01 -4.09
CA GLY A 107 29.65 -9.75 -3.49
C GLY A 107 28.22 -9.80 -2.96
N GLY A 108 27.51 -10.93 -3.09
CA GLY A 108 26.17 -11.13 -2.56
C GLY A 108 25.04 -11.00 -3.59
N TRP A 109 23.82 -11.35 -3.19
CA TRP A 109 22.64 -11.19 -4.03
C TRP A 109 22.31 -9.71 -4.23
N PRO A 110 22.07 -9.23 -5.46
CA PRO A 110 21.50 -7.92 -5.69
C PRO A 110 20.09 -7.87 -5.09
N VAL A 111 19.68 -6.71 -4.60
CA VAL A 111 18.44 -6.53 -3.83
C VAL A 111 17.39 -5.82 -4.68
N VAL A 112 16.22 -6.41 -4.74
CA VAL A 112 14.99 -5.74 -5.15
C VAL A 112 14.25 -5.32 -3.88
N THR A 113 13.92 -4.03 -3.76
CA THR A 113 13.01 -3.53 -2.73
C THR A 113 11.64 -3.25 -3.34
N TRP A 114 10.60 -3.82 -2.73
CA TRP A 114 9.24 -3.84 -3.26
C TRP A 114 8.28 -2.99 -2.44
N GLY A 115 7.58 -2.10 -3.13
CA GLY A 115 6.43 -1.37 -2.63
C GLY A 115 5.12 -1.94 -3.20
N HIS A 116 4.24 -2.43 -2.34
CA HIS A 116 2.97 -3.03 -2.74
C HIS A 116 1.90 -1.98 -3.04
N GLY A 117 0.85 -2.38 -3.79
CA GLY A 117 -0.36 -1.59 -3.96
C GLY A 117 -1.19 -1.52 -2.68
N THR A 118 -2.22 -0.68 -2.67
CA THR A 118 -3.12 -0.53 -1.53
C THR A 118 -3.71 -1.87 -1.08
N VAL A 119 -3.61 -2.16 0.21
CA VAL A 119 -4.15 -3.38 0.84
C VAL A 119 -5.18 -3.08 1.94
N GLY A 120 -5.27 -1.83 2.38
CA GLY A 120 -6.03 -1.32 3.51
C GLY A 120 -5.17 -0.43 4.39
N VAL A 121 -5.70 -0.06 5.57
CA VAL A 121 -4.99 0.80 6.56
C VAL A 121 -4.85 0.13 7.93
N ALA A 122 -5.46 -1.03 8.13
CA ALA A 122 -5.41 -1.80 9.37
C ALA A 122 -4.15 -2.66 9.47
N ASP A 123 -3.68 -2.91 10.69
CA ASP A 123 -2.49 -3.73 10.95
C ASP A 123 -2.56 -5.12 10.34
N ILE A 124 -3.73 -5.76 10.41
CA ILE A 124 -3.94 -7.10 9.82
C ILE A 124 -3.74 -7.13 8.30
N CYS A 125 -3.73 -5.97 7.64
CA CYS A 125 -3.55 -5.89 6.19
C CYS A 125 -2.07 -5.89 5.76
N ALA A 126 -1.15 -5.84 6.71
CA ALA A 126 0.28 -5.93 6.44
C ALA A 126 0.62 -7.21 5.64
N PRO A 127 1.24 -7.13 4.45
CA PRO A 127 1.52 -8.31 3.64
C PRO A 127 2.49 -9.31 4.30
N SER A 128 3.29 -8.89 5.27
CA SER A 128 4.11 -9.82 6.06
C SER A 128 3.30 -10.61 7.10
N TRP A 129 2.04 -10.21 7.36
CA TRP A 129 1.09 -10.88 8.24
C TRP A 129 0.03 -11.67 7.47
N SER A 130 -0.69 -11.01 6.55
CA SER A 130 -1.85 -11.58 5.84
C SER A 130 -1.50 -12.22 4.49
N GLY A 131 -0.26 -12.05 4.02
CA GLY A 131 0.17 -12.54 2.71
C GLY A 131 -0.01 -11.51 1.58
N ARG A 132 0.30 -11.96 0.38
CA ARG A 132 0.29 -11.17 -0.85
C ARG A 132 -0.74 -11.70 -1.82
N SER A 133 -1.24 -10.84 -2.70
CA SER A 133 -2.09 -11.27 -3.81
C SER A 133 -1.34 -12.26 -4.70
N TYR A 134 -2.07 -13.18 -5.34
CA TYR A 134 -1.50 -14.14 -6.30
C TYR A 134 -0.71 -13.44 -7.41
N ARG A 135 -1.20 -12.29 -7.89
CA ARG A 135 -0.52 -11.43 -8.86
C ARG A 135 0.89 -11.04 -8.38
N ASP A 136 0.98 -10.54 -7.15
CA ASP A 136 2.25 -10.07 -6.58
C ASP A 136 3.18 -11.23 -6.24
N VAL A 137 2.65 -12.36 -5.79
CA VAL A 137 3.44 -13.59 -5.59
C VAL A 137 4.10 -14.02 -6.90
N GLN A 138 3.35 -14.08 -8.00
CA GLN A 138 3.92 -14.44 -9.31
C GLN A 138 4.97 -13.43 -9.78
N TYR A 139 4.68 -12.14 -9.65
CA TYR A 139 5.60 -11.08 -10.05
C TYR A 139 6.92 -11.15 -9.29
N LEU A 140 6.85 -11.22 -7.97
CA LEU A 140 8.05 -11.26 -7.12
C LEU A 140 8.80 -12.59 -7.24
N ALA A 141 8.10 -13.72 -7.39
CA ALA A 141 8.74 -15.02 -7.65
C ALA A 141 9.54 -15.00 -8.95
N ARG A 142 9.07 -14.29 -9.97
CA ARG A 142 9.83 -14.12 -11.22
C ARG A 142 11.12 -13.34 -10.99
N TRP A 143 11.09 -12.22 -10.25
CA TRP A 143 12.29 -11.48 -9.88
C TRP A 143 13.25 -12.33 -9.03
N LEU A 144 12.71 -13.08 -8.07
CA LEU A 144 13.48 -13.99 -7.24
C LEU A 144 14.21 -15.04 -8.10
N SER A 145 13.54 -15.62 -9.11
CA SER A 145 14.12 -16.62 -10.03
C SER A 145 15.22 -16.05 -10.94
N GLU A 146 15.26 -14.74 -11.14
CA GLU A 146 16.34 -14.04 -11.84
C GLU A 146 17.58 -13.78 -10.93
N GLY A 147 17.52 -14.24 -9.66
CA GLY A 147 18.65 -14.12 -8.72
C GLY A 147 18.69 -12.82 -7.96
N TYR A 148 17.55 -12.17 -7.75
CA TYR A 148 17.43 -11.01 -6.85
C TYR A 148 16.88 -11.45 -5.49
N ALA A 149 17.52 -11.03 -4.39
CA ALA A 149 16.89 -11.08 -3.08
C ALA A 149 15.78 -10.02 -3.03
N ILE A 150 14.60 -10.38 -2.47
CA ILE A 150 13.45 -9.49 -2.43
C ILE A 150 13.22 -9.03 -1.00
N VAL A 151 13.29 -7.73 -0.73
CA VAL A 151 12.76 -7.13 0.49
C VAL A 151 11.47 -6.39 0.18
N ALA A 152 10.40 -6.72 0.87
CA ALA A 152 9.07 -6.15 0.68
C ALA A 152 8.65 -5.44 1.97
N THR A 153 8.55 -4.10 1.92
CA THR A 153 8.03 -3.31 3.05
C THR A 153 6.53 -3.50 3.20
N ASP A 154 6.03 -3.41 4.43
CA ASP A 154 4.59 -3.28 4.69
C ASP A 154 4.16 -1.80 4.75
N TYR A 155 5.10 -0.86 4.76
CA TYR A 155 4.96 0.57 5.02
C TYR A 155 4.67 0.94 6.49
N GLN A 156 4.82 2.22 6.82
CA GLN A 156 4.43 2.81 8.10
C GLN A 156 2.97 2.54 8.41
N GLY A 157 2.69 2.12 9.65
CA GLY A 157 1.33 1.96 10.16
C GLY A 157 0.56 0.76 9.61
N LEU A 158 1.25 -0.20 8.97
CA LEU A 158 0.69 -1.52 8.66
C LEU A 158 1.45 -2.58 9.46
N GLY A 159 0.73 -3.31 10.30
CA GLY A 159 1.29 -4.30 11.23
C GLY A 159 1.93 -3.71 12.48
N VAL A 160 2.40 -2.49 12.44
CA VAL A 160 3.09 -1.77 13.51
C VAL A 160 2.23 -0.64 14.05
N PRO A 161 2.39 -0.25 15.35
CA PRO A 161 1.67 0.88 15.91
C PRO A 161 1.84 2.16 15.10
N GLY A 162 0.76 2.92 14.96
CA GLY A 162 0.71 4.16 14.19
C GLY A 162 -0.25 4.06 13.01
N GLY A 163 -0.77 5.19 12.54
CA GLY A 163 -1.65 5.21 11.38
C GLY A 163 -0.89 5.01 10.07
N HIS A 164 -1.53 4.37 9.08
CA HIS A 164 -1.00 4.28 7.72
C HIS A 164 -1.40 5.52 6.91
N PRO A 165 -0.47 6.47 6.63
CA PRO A 165 -0.76 7.66 5.85
C PRO A 165 -0.79 7.33 4.36
N LEU A 166 -1.86 6.64 3.94
CA LEU A 166 -2.04 6.16 2.57
C LEU A 166 -1.74 7.24 1.54
N LEU A 167 -0.98 6.90 0.50
CA LEU A 167 -0.54 7.75 -0.60
C LEU A 167 0.39 8.92 -0.19
N ASN A 168 0.91 8.93 1.04
CA ASN A 168 2.02 9.82 1.36
C ASN A 168 3.30 9.28 0.68
N ASN A 169 3.75 9.99 -0.35
CA ASN A 169 4.89 9.57 -1.16
C ASN A 169 6.22 9.57 -0.38
N ARG A 170 6.38 10.44 0.62
CA ARG A 170 7.55 10.43 1.51
C ARG A 170 7.57 9.17 2.38
N MET A 171 6.44 8.82 2.99
CA MET A 171 6.29 7.59 3.78
C MET A 171 6.64 6.36 2.96
N ALA A 172 6.08 6.25 1.75
CA ALA A 172 6.33 5.12 0.86
C ALA A 172 7.81 5.03 0.46
N ALA A 173 8.42 6.16 0.09
CA ALA A 173 9.83 6.25 -0.26
C ALA A 173 10.75 5.81 0.89
N TYR A 174 10.51 6.34 2.09
CA TYR A 174 11.33 6.03 3.26
C TYR A 174 11.20 4.56 3.64
N GLY A 175 9.99 4.02 3.71
CA GLY A 175 9.78 2.59 3.97
C GLY A 175 10.51 1.68 2.98
N ILE A 176 10.46 2.00 1.67
CA ILE A 176 11.12 1.24 0.59
C ILE A 176 12.64 1.30 0.71
N LEU A 177 13.20 2.49 0.91
CA LEU A 177 14.66 2.70 0.97
C LEU A 177 15.25 2.11 2.25
N ASP A 178 14.59 2.31 3.39
CA ASP A 178 15.07 1.81 4.69
C ASP A 178 14.96 0.30 4.82
N ALA A 179 13.95 -0.33 4.21
CA ALA A 179 13.88 -1.79 4.12
C ALA A 179 15.13 -2.37 3.43
N ALA A 180 15.55 -1.78 2.30
CA ALA A 180 16.75 -2.20 1.60
C ALA A 180 18.02 -1.97 2.43
N LYS A 181 18.17 -0.80 3.05
CA LYS A 181 19.31 -0.50 3.94
C LYS A 181 19.39 -1.47 5.10
N ALA A 182 18.25 -1.75 5.74
CA ALA A 182 18.18 -2.62 6.91
C ALA A 182 18.64 -4.05 6.60
N VAL A 183 18.17 -4.63 5.49
CA VAL A 183 18.55 -6.00 5.14
C VAL A 183 19.99 -6.09 4.62
N ILE A 184 20.46 -5.13 3.83
CA ILE A 184 21.85 -5.10 3.34
C ILE A 184 22.83 -5.01 4.50
N ALA A 185 22.54 -4.20 5.52
CA ALA A 185 23.40 -4.05 6.68
C ALA A 185 23.25 -5.18 7.71
N GLY A 186 22.04 -5.78 7.82
CA GLY A 186 21.70 -6.71 8.90
C GLY A 186 21.70 -8.19 8.51
N VAL A 187 21.69 -8.52 7.20
CA VAL A 187 21.61 -9.91 6.72
C VAL A 187 22.79 -10.21 5.81
N PRO A 188 23.64 -11.19 6.15
CA PRO A 188 24.80 -11.54 5.33
C PRO A 188 24.42 -12.02 3.92
N GLY A 189 25.29 -11.79 2.95
CA GLY A 189 25.15 -12.31 1.58
C GLY A 189 24.30 -11.45 0.66
N LEU A 190 23.93 -10.24 1.05
CA LEU A 190 23.26 -9.24 0.22
C LEU A 190 24.25 -8.16 -0.28
N ALA A 191 24.12 -7.77 -1.54
CA ALA A 191 24.92 -6.73 -2.15
C ALA A 191 24.24 -5.37 -2.06
N ASN A 192 25.03 -4.31 -1.86
CA ASN A 192 24.52 -2.94 -2.01
C ASN A 192 24.38 -2.57 -3.50
N LYS A 193 23.53 -3.32 -4.19
CA LYS A 193 23.09 -3.11 -5.59
C LYS A 193 21.58 -3.24 -5.60
N VAL A 194 20.87 -2.12 -5.68
CA VAL A 194 19.44 -2.05 -5.41
C VAL A 194 18.64 -1.63 -6.63
N LEU A 195 17.52 -2.30 -6.86
CA LEU A 195 16.45 -1.88 -7.76
C LEU A 195 15.17 -1.69 -6.94
N VAL A 196 14.49 -0.58 -7.13
CA VAL A 196 13.17 -0.37 -6.53
C VAL A 196 12.10 -0.86 -7.48
N LEU A 197 11.15 -1.65 -6.98
CA LEU A 197 9.95 -2.04 -7.72
C LEU A 197 8.70 -1.57 -6.99
N GLY A 198 7.64 -1.24 -7.73
CA GLY A 198 6.36 -0.91 -7.10
C GLY A 198 5.17 -0.95 -8.04
N GLN A 199 3.98 -1.14 -7.44
CA GLN A 199 2.71 -1.19 -8.15
C GLN A 199 1.68 -0.28 -7.48
N SER A 200 0.93 0.52 -8.25
CA SER A 200 -0.14 1.40 -7.75
C SER A 200 0.38 2.39 -6.69
N GLN A 201 -0.10 2.34 -5.46
CA GLN A 201 0.51 3.05 -4.31
C GLN A 201 2.03 2.82 -4.28
N GLY A 202 2.47 1.58 -4.44
CA GLY A 202 3.88 1.24 -4.50
C GLY A 202 4.57 1.70 -5.78
N GLY A 203 3.85 1.85 -6.89
CA GLY A 203 4.35 2.47 -8.11
C GLY A 203 4.70 3.94 -7.89
N ALA A 204 3.82 4.69 -7.22
CA ALA A 204 4.12 6.03 -6.75
C ALA A 204 5.28 6.02 -5.75
N GLY A 205 5.29 5.05 -4.83
CA GLY A 205 6.39 4.83 -3.89
C GLY A 205 7.73 4.56 -4.58
N ALA A 206 7.74 3.82 -5.69
CA ALA A 206 8.97 3.54 -6.46
C ALA A 206 9.52 4.81 -7.14
N PHE A 207 8.65 5.64 -7.72
CA PHE A 207 9.04 6.93 -8.25
C PHE A 207 9.56 7.85 -7.14
N ALA A 208 8.83 7.95 -6.03
CA ALA A 208 9.21 8.75 -4.87
C ALA A 208 10.53 8.28 -4.24
N ALA A 209 10.74 6.96 -4.11
CA ALA A 209 12.00 6.41 -3.61
C ALA A 209 13.19 6.83 -4.47
N ALA A 210 13.06 6.77 -5.80
CA ALA A 210 14.09 7.26 -6.71
C ALA A 210 14.32 8.78 -6.57
N ALA A 211 13.25 9.55 -6.32
CA ALA A 211 13.34 11.01 -6.13
C ALA A 211 13.96 11.41 -4.79
N TYR A 212 13.69 10.67 -3.71
CA TYR A 212 14.26 10.92 -2.37
C TYR A 212 15.64 10.32 -2.16
N ALA A 213 16.02 9.24 -2.89
CA ALA A 213 17.25 8.50 -2.65
C ALA A 213 18.52 9.38 -2.59
N PRO A 214 18.73 10.39 -3.46
CA PRO A 214 19.95 11.22 -3.43
C PRO A 214 20.14 11.98 -2.11
N THR A 215 19.05 12.34 -1.43
CA THR A 215 19.08 13.14 -0.19
C THR A 215 18.86 12.32 1.07
N TYR A 216 18.03 11.27 0.98
CA TYR A 216 17.64 10.47 2.15
C TYR A 216 18.49 9.21 2.35
N ALA A 217 18.92 8.58 1.26
CA ALA A 217 19.70 7.34 1.28
C ALA A 217 20.88 7.39 0.28
N PRO A 218 21.78 8.40 0.38
CA PRO A 218 22.85 8.62 -0.62
C PRO A 218 23.82 7.45 -0.74
N ASP A 219 23.99 6.67 0.34
CA ASP A 219 24.90 5.52 0.38
C ASP A 219 24.27 4.23 -0.17
N LEU A 220 22.97 4.25 -0.50
CA LEU A 220 22.29 3.10 -1.09
C LEU A 220 22.67 2.98 -2.58
N GLY A 221 23.17 1.81 -2.97
CA GLY A 221 23.59 1.52 -4.34
C GLY A 221 22.43 1.38 -5.32
N LEU A 222 21.52 2.37 -5.36
CA LEU A 222 20.35 2.38 -6.24
C LEU A 222 20.78 2.43 -7.71
N LYS A 223 20.28 1.49 -8.53
CA LYS A 223 20.58 1.37 -9.96
C LYS A 223 19.45 1.86 -10.86
N GLY A 224 18.25 1.80 -10.40
CA GLY A 224 17.05 2.22 -11.12
C GLY A 224 15.79 1.89 -10.36
N SER A 225 14.65 2.21 -10.97
CA SER A 225 13.34 1.87 -10.43
C SER A 225 12.39 1.39 -11.52
N VAL A 226 11.38 0.63 -11.13
CA VAL A 226 10.30 0.10 -11.97
C VAL A 226 8.98 0.39 -11.30
N GLY A 227 8.09 1.08 -11.98
CA GLY A 227 6.73 1.35 -11.51
C GLY A 227 5.68 0.86 -12.51
N THR A 228 4.60 0.27 -12.00
CA THR A 228 3.39 0.00 -12.77
C THR A 228 2.18 0.63 -12.09
N GLY A 229 1.22 1.13 -12.88
CA GLY A 229 0.05 1.81 -12.33
C GLY A 229 0.42 3.03 -11.46
N VAL A 230 1.43 3.80 -11.87
CA VAL A 230 2.03 4.88 -11.08
C VAL A 230 1.04 6.03 -10.89
N ILE A 231 0.79 6.43 -9.64
CA ILE A 231 -0.13 7.52 -9.33
C ILE A 231 0.56 8.87 -9.57
N TYR A 232 -0.09 9.71 -10.36
CA TYR A 232 0.33 11.08 -10.61
C TYR A 232 -0.88 12.02 -10.66
N THR A 233 -0.90 13.03 -9.80
CA THR A 233 -2.09 13.86 -9.56
C THR A 233 -2.02 15.25 -10.19
N VAL A 234 -0.88 15.66 -10.74
CA VAL A 234 -0.71 17.01 -11.31
C VAL A 234 -1.51 17.14 -12.60
N GLY A 235 -2.42 18.11 -12.62
CA GLY A 235 -3.21 18.46 -13.81
C GLY A 235 -4.36 17.49 -14.13
N SER A 236 -4.62 16.49 -13.30
CA SER A 236 -5.68 15.51 -13.53
C SER A 236 -7.07 16.08 -13.24
N LYS A 237 -7.66 16.74 -14.23
CA LYS A 237 -9.12 16.97 -14.28
C LYS A 237 -9.87 15.73 -14.81
N ASN A 238 -9.17 14.69 -15.18
CA ASN A 238 -9.72 13.49 -15.82
C ASN A 238 -9.67 12.30 -14.87
N VAL A 239 -10.48 12.32 -13.83
CA VAL A 239 -11.13 11.08 -13.39
C VAL A 239 -12.08 10.74 -14.53
N GLY A 240 -11.87 9.62 -15.24
CA GLY A 240 -12.77 9.21 -16.31
C GLY A 240 -14.22 9.30 -15.81
N GLU A 241 -15.12 9.73 -16.68
CA GLU A 241 -16.53 9.95 -16.36
C GLU A 241 -17.10 8.64 -15.77
N GLN A 242 -17.28 8.63 -14.44
CA GLN A 242 -17.87 7.49 -13.76
C GLN A 242 -19.39 7.62 -13.87
N ASP A 243 -20.06 6.55 -14.29
CA ASP A 243 -21.52 6.50 -14.23
C ASP A 243 -21.96 6.65 -12.76
N PRO A 244 -22.66 7.74 -12.39
CA PRO A 244 -22.99 8.04 -11.00
C PRO A 244 -23.93 6.99 -10.39
N ASN A 245 -24.63 6.19 -11.21
CA ASN A 245 -25.61 5.21 -10.77
C ASN A 245 -25.11 3.77 -10.86
N LYS A 246 -23.89 3.55 -11.36
CA LYS A 246 -23.31 2.21 -11.45
C LYS A 246 -22.57 1.87 -10.17
N VAL A 247 -22.73 0.62 -9.68
CA VAL A 247 -21.95 0.11 -8.54
C VAL A 247 -20.46 0.20 -8.87
N ASP A 248 -19.70 0.82 -7.96
CA ASP A 248 -18.30 1.10 -8.19
C ASP A 248 -17.43 0.62 -7.04
N ALA A 249 -16.74 -0.48 -7.26
CA ALA A 249 -15.80 -1.08 -6.31
C ALA A 249 -14.68 -0.12 -5.86
N SER A 250 -14.32 0.84 -6.70
CA SER A 250 -13.24 1.81 -6.41
C SER A 250 -13.59 2.79 -5.29
N LEU A 251 -14.85 2.88 -4.88
CA LEU A 251 -15.28 3.69 -3.73
C LEU A 251 -14.59 3.29 -2.42
N ALA A 252 -14.16 2.02 -2.28
CA ALA A 252 -13.38 1.55 -1.15
C ALA A 252 -12.09 2.39 -0.94
N TYR A 253 -11.43 2.79 -2.02
CA TYR A 253 -10.23 3.64 -1.91
C TYR A 253 -10.53 5.02 -1.32
N GLY A 254 -11.72 5.56 -1.61
CA GLY A 254 -12.17 6.84 -1.05
C GLY A 254 -12.26 6.80 0.47
N PHE A 255 -12.73 5.69 1.04
CA PHE A 255 -12.79 5.51 2.50
C PHE A 255 -11.40 5.53 3.13
N TYR A 256 -10.45 4.77 2.58
CA TYR A 256 -9.07 4.78 3.06
C TYR A 256 -8.40 6.14 2.89
N THR A 257 -8.70 6.84 1.80
CA THR A 257 -8.17 8.19 1.55
C THR A 257 -8.63 9.15 2.63
N LEU A 258 -9.91 9.12 3.02
CA LEU A 258 -10.42 10.00 4.07
C LEU A 258 -9.82 9.66 5.44
N LEU A 259 -9.63 8.36 5.75
CA LEU A 259 -8.93 7.92 6.97
C LEU A 259 -7.48 8.43 7.00
N ALA A 260 -6.79 8.38 5.87
CA ALA A 260 -5.44 8.94 5.77
C ALA A 260 -5.44 10.45 5.93
N ALA A 261 -6.42 11.15 5.35
CA ALA A 261 -6.54 12.61 5.49
C ALA A 261 -6.82 13.04 6.94
N GLN A 262 -7.55 12.25 7.72
CA GLN A 262 -7.80 12.51 9.15
C GLN A 262 -6.50 12.53 9.97
N GLN A 263 -5.41 11.88 9.53
CA GLN A 263 -4.11 11.96 10.21
C GLN A 263 -3.46 13.35 10.08
N TYR A 264 -3.81 14.11 9.05
CA TYR A 264 -3.34 15.48 8.82
C TYR A 264 -4.30 16.54 9.36
N ASN A 265 -5.58 16.22 9.38
CA ASN A 265 -6.64 17.09 9.89
C ASN A 265 -7.68 16.24 10.65
N PRO A 266 -7.51 16.07 11.97
CA PRO A 266 -8.43 15.28 12.81
C PRO A 266 -9.87 15.86 12.90
N GLN A 267 -10.09 17.09 12.42
CA GLN A 267 -11.41 17.72 12.40
C GLN A 267 -12.29 17.27 11.22
N ILE A 268 -11.75 16.47 10.29
CA ILE A 268 -12.52 15.95 9.17
C ILE A 268 -13.63 15.04 9.71
N ASP A 269 -14.89 15.47 9.50
CA ASP A 269 -16.07 14.65 9.82
C ASP A 269 -16.47 13.83 8.58
N PRO A 270 -16.48 12.51 8.64
CA PRO A 270 -16.88 11.67 7.51
C PRO A 270 -18.32 11.93 7.04
N ARG A 271 -19.19 12.47 7.91
CA ARG A 271 -20.57 12.85 7.58
C ARG A 271 -20.66 14.00 6.58
N ASP A 272 -19.60 14.79 6.44
CA ASP A 272 -19.54 15.85 5.42
C ASP A 272 -19.21 15.31 4.02
N TYR A 273 -18.68 14.09 3.95
CA TYR A 273 -18.21 13.44 2.71
C TYR A 273 -19.10 12.30 2.24
N TYR A 274 -19.72 11.59 3.19
CA TYR A 274 -20.43 10.35 2.90
C TYR A 274 -21.89 10.42 3.36
N THR A 275 -22.75 9.74 2.60
CA THR A 275 -24.15 9.53 2.95
C THR A 275 -24.29 8.51 4.09
N ASP A 276 -25.43 8.49 4.75
CA ASP A 276 -25.73 7.52 5.83
C ASP A 276 -25.62 6.07 5.35
N LYS A 277 -25.86 5.82 4.05
CA LYS A 277 -25.70 4.49 3.44
C LYS A 277 -24.22 4.04 3.41
N ALA A 278 -23.31 4.97 3.21
CA ALA A 278 -21.87 4.69 3.05
C ALA A 278 -21.08 4.72 4.38
N LEU A 279 -21.56 5.46 5.38
CA LEU A 279 -20.86 5.61 6.67
C LEU A 279 -20.51 4.29 7.36
N PRO A 280 -21.36 3.24 7.39
CA PRO A 280 -20.99 1.96 7.98
C PRO A 280 -19.76 1.32 7.31
N LEU A 281 -19.61 1.44 5.98
CA LEU A 281 -18.45 0.91 5.26
C LEU A 281 -17.20 1.79 5.46
N PHE A 282 -17.39 3.09 5.62
CA PHE A 282 -16.29 3.97 6.01
C PHE A 282 -15.72 3.57 7.39
N GLU A 283 -16.55 3.32 8.38
CA GLU A 283 -16.09 2.85 9.70
C GLU A 283 -15.46 1.45 9.61
N GLN A 284 -16.02 0.56 8.80
CA GLN A 284 -15.46 -0.76 8.55
C GLN A 284 -14.06 -0.68 7.89
N ALA A 285 -13.81 0.33 7.08
CA ALA A 285 -12.51 0.53 6.42
C ALA A 285 -11.35 0.67 7.42
N ARG A 286 -11.61 1.06 8.67
CA ARG A 286 -10.58 1.14 9.74
C ARG A 286 -9.96 -0.21 10.07
N THR A 287 -10.70 -1.29 9.89
CA THR A 287 -10.32 -2.65 10.32
C THR A 287 -10.40 -3.70 9.22
N SER A 288 -10.90 -3.35 8.03
CA SER A 288 -11.01 -4.25 6.89
C SER A 288 -9.93 -4.02 5.85
N CYS A 289 -9.42 -5.10 5.29
CA CYS A 289 -8.51 -5.02 4.17
C CYS A 289 -9.25 -4.82 2.84
N LEU A 290 -8.54 -4.33 1.83
CA LEU A 290 -9.12 -3.86 0.56
C LEU A 290 -10.04 -4.88 -0.11
N ALA A 291 -9.64 -6.16 -0.16
CA ALA A 291 -10.44 -7.20 -0.83
C ALA A 291 -11.82 -7.35 -0.18
N GLN A 292 -11.86 -7.41 1.17
CA GLN A 292 -13.12 -7.51 1.91
C GLN A 292 -13.95 -6.24 1.74
N LEU A 293 -13.35 -5.06 1.96
CA LEU A 293 -14.08 -3.79 1.84
C LEU A 293 -14.64 -3.59 0.43
N THR A 294 -13.88 -3.97 -0.60
CA THR A 294 -14.34 -3.92 -2.00
C THR A 294 -15.55 -4.84 -2.24
N ALA A 295 -15.52 -6.06 -1.68
CA ALA A 295 -16.65 -6.98 -1.76
C ALA A 295 -17.89 -6.41 -1.07
N ASP A 296 -17.73 -5.79 0.09
CA ASP A 296 -18.82 -5.20 0.85
C ASP A 296 -19.40 -3.93 0.18
N VAL A 297 -18.55 -3.13 -0.47
CA VAL A 297 -18.98 -2.00 -1.34
C VAL A 297 -19.87 -2.50 -2.47
N ILE A 298 -19.47 -3.59 -3.14
CA ILE A 298 -20.27 -4.21 -4.20
C ILE A 298 -21.57 -4.79 -3.64
N GLY A 299 -21.49 -5.57 -2.54
CA GLY A 299 -22.62 -6.21 -1.91
C GLY A 299 -23.68 -5.23 -1.38
N THR A 300 -23.24 -4.05 -0.91
CA THR A 300 -24.12 -2.97 -0.44
C THR A 300 -24.72 -2.17 -1.60
N GLY A 301 -24.21 -2.35 -2.82
CA GLY A 301 -24.65 -1.62 -4.01
C GLY A 301 -24.31 -0.13 -3.92
N LEU A 302 -23.08 0.19 -3.50
CA LEU A 302 -22.63 1.57 -3.46
C LEU A 302 -22.29 2.06 -4.87
N THR A 303 -22.82 3.23 -5.19
CA THR A 303 -22.56 3.97 -6.42
C THR A 303 -22.03 5.36 -6.06
N PRO A 304 -21.35 6.09 -6.96
CA PRO A 304 -20.93 7.46 -6.68
C PRO A 304 -22.06 8.35 -6.13
N ALA A 305 -23.26 8.23 -6.72
CA ALA A 305 -24.43 9.04 -6.36
C ALA A 305 -24.99 8.74 -4.96
N ASN A 306 -24.95 7.47 -4.51
CA ASN A 306 -25.49 7.10 -3.19
C ASN A 306 -24.44 7.03 -2.08
N THR A 307 -23.16 7.33 -2.41
CA THR A 307 -22.03 7.25 -1.48
C THR A 307 -21.54 8.63 -1.07
N ARG A 308 -21.36 9.53 -2.04
CA ARG A 308 -20.68 10.80 -1.82
C ARG A 308 -21.64 11.94 -1.61
N LYS A 309 -21.32 12.86 -0.70
CA LYS A 309 -21.93 14.18 -0.59
C LYS A 309 -21.09 15.20 -1.37
N ALA A 310 -21.74 16.27 -1.84
CA ALA A 310 -21.04 17.40 -2.41
C ALA A 310 -20.15 18.04 -1.34
N ASN A 311 -18.85 18.13 -1.62
CA ASN A 311 -17.85 18.71 -0.74
C ASN A 311 -16.76 19.37 -1.61
N ASP A 312 -16.24 20.52 -1.20
CA ASP A 312 -15.19 21.24 -1.92
C ASP A 312 -13.79 20.65 -1.77
N GLY A 313 -13.62 19.71 -0.84
CA GLY A 313 -12.36 19.02 -0.59
C GLY A 313 -11.29 19.89 0.11
N GLU A 314 -11.63 21.09 0.57
CA GLU A 314 -10.67 22.00 1.21
C GLU A 314 -9.93 21.36 2.39
N GLN A 315 -10.64 20.56 3.20
CA GLN A 315 -10.06 19.88 4.35
C GLN A 315 -9.06 18.78 3.97
N LEU A 316 -9.05 18.31 2.71
CA LEU A 316 -8.14 17.26 2.21
C LEU A 316 -6.81 17.82 1.69
N LYS A 317 -6.65 19.13 1.58
CA LYS A 317 -5.47 19.77 0.97
C LYS A 317 -4.16 19.35 1.63
N ALA A 318 -4.13 19.24 2.96
CA ALA A 318 -2.92 18.83 3.68
C ALA A 318 -2.47 17.43 3.29
N TRP A 319 -3.41 16.49 3.14
CA TRP A 319 -3.13 15.13 2.65
C TRP A 319 -2.77 15.15 1.15
N GLN A 320 -3.50 15.87 0.30
CA GLN A 320 -3.24 15.97 -1.13
C GLN A 320 -1.82 16.45 -1.44
N ALA A 321 -1.30 17.38 -0.63
CA ALA A 321 0.07 17.86 -0.76
C ALA A 321 1.12 16.74 -0.59
N GLN A 322 0.80 15.67 0.15
CA GLN A 322 1.71 14.55 0.40
C GLN A 322 1.74 13.52 -0.74
N VAL A 323 0.78 13.57 -1.66
CA VAL A 323 0.74 12.72 -2.85
C VAL A 323 1.70 13.21 -3.94
N SER A 324 2.27 14.41 -3.79
CA SER A 324 3.24 14.99 -4.72
C SER A 324 4.63 14.37 -4.59
N TYR A 325 5.42 14.46 -5.66
CA TYR A 325 6.84 14.08 -5.64
C TYR A 325 7.73 15.27 -5.29
N PRO A 326 8.86 15.07 -4.57
CA PRO A 326 9.76 16.16 -4.23
C PRO A 326 10.47 16.74 -5.47
N THR A 327 10.65 15.91 -6.49
CA THR A 327 11.21 16.27 -7.78
C THR A 327 10.77 15.28 -8.85
N LEU A 328 10.67 15.72 -10.09
CA LEU A 328 10.50 14.85 -11.26
C LEU A 328 11.83 14.54 -11.94
N LYS A 329 12.94 15.16 -11.51
CA LYS A 329 14.28 14.86 -12.00
C LYS A 329 14.90 13.77 -11.14
N LEU A 330 14.99 12.56 -11.69
CA LEU A 330 15.57 11.39 -11.04
C LEU A 330 17.05 11.26 -11.40
N ALA A 331 17.86 10.82 -10.43
CA ALA A 331 19.29 10.55 -10.66
C ALA A 331 19.52 9.21 -11.40
N GLN A 332 18.60 8.26 -11.26
CA GLN A 332 18.68 6.93 -11.86
C GLN A 332 17.54 6.71 -12.85
N PRO A 333 17.73 5.84 -13.86
CA PRO A 333 16.67 5.52 -14.82
C PRO A 333 15.44 4.90 -14.14
N ILE A 334 14.28 5.18 -14.70
CA ILE A 334 13.01 4.55 -14.29
C ILE A 334 12.32 3.89 -15.49
N PHE A 335 11.81 2.68 -15.26
CA PHE A 335 10.85 2.01 -16.12
C PHE A 335 9.44 2.29 -15.62
N ILE A 336 8.53 2.70 -16.52
CA ILE A 336 7.10 2.88 -16.20
C ILE A 336 6.27 2.05 -17.17
N GLY A 337 5.60 1.01 -16.63
CA GLY A 337 4.66 0.17 -17.37
C GLY A 337 3.22 0.59 -17.09
N THR A 338 2.48 0.93 -18.13
CA THR A 338 1.09 1.41 -18.07
C THR A 338 0.18 0.52 -18.90
N GLY A 339 -0.93 0.07 -18.32
CA GLY A 339 -2.02 -0.55 -19.08
C GLY A 339 -2.81 0.52 -19.85
N ALA A 340 -3.05 0.32 -21.14
CA ALA A 340 -3.80 1.29 -21.93
C ALA A 340 -5.26 1.44 -21.46
N GLU A 341 -5.80 0.40 -20.81
CA GLU A 341 -7.15 0.38 -20.23
C GLU A 341 -7.19 0.68 -18.73
N ASP A 342 -6.04 1.11 -18.13
CA ASP A 342 -5.98 1.45 -16.71
C ASP A 342 -6.82 2.71 -16.43
N LYS A 343 -7.76 2.57 -15.49
CA LYS A 343 -8.67 3.65 -15.08
C LYS A 343 -8.37 4.17 -13.66
N THR A 344 -7.52 3.47 -12.92
CA THR A 344 -7.29 3.78 -11.50
C THR A 344 -5.84 3.47 -11.08
N PRO A 345 -4.88 4.38 -11.34
CA PRO A 345 -4.98 5.70 -11.99
C PRO A 345 -5.13 5.61 -13.51
N ALA A 346 -5.78 6.61 -14.11
CA ALA A 346 -5.98 6.63 -15.54
C ALA A 346 -4.64 6.55 -16.32
N ALA A 347 -4.62 5.78 -17.42
CA ALA A 347 -3.44 5.63 -18.25
C ALA A 347 -2.86 6.97 -18.72
N SER A 348 -3.72 7.95 -19.02
CA SER A 348 -3.31 9.30 -19.43
C SER A 348 -2.48 10.03 -18.38
N THR A 349 -2.78 9.86 -17.07
CA THR A 349 -2.02 10.50 -16.01
C THR A 349 -0.64 9.86 -15.83
N GLN A 350 -0.52 8.56 -16.03
CA GLN A 350 0.75 7.84 -16.00
C GLN A 350 1.66 8.26 -17.18
N VAL A 351 1.08 8.43 -18.38
CA VAL A 351 1.80 8.95 -19.55
C VAL A 351 2.22 10.41 -19.31
N ALA A 352 1.37 11.23 -18.69
CA ALA A 352 1.75 12.60 -18.31
C ALA A 352 2.96 12.62 -17.36
N LEU A 353 3.02 11.71 -16.38
CA LEU A 353 4.21 11.58 -15.53
C LEU A 353 5.47 11.26 -16.34
N MET A 354 5.40 10.33 -17.30
CA MET A 354 6.54 10.01 -18.16
C MET A 354 7.06 11.24 -18.90
N GLN A 355 6.14 12.01 -19.50
CA GLN A 355 6.44 13.22 -20.24
C GLN A 355 7.06 14.30 -19.35
N ASP A 356 6.45 14.57 -18.18
CA ASP A 356 6.91 15.60 -17.27
C ASP A 356 8.26 15.22 -16.63
N ALA A 357 8.46 13.95 -16.28
CA ALA A 357 9.74 13.46 -15.77
C ALA A 357 10.86 13.55 -16.82
N CYS A 358 10.58 13.17 -18.06
CA CYS A 358 11.51 13.37 -19.18
C CYS A 358 11.85 14.84 -19.39
N LYS A 359 10.84 15.71 -19.39
CA LYS A 359 11.04 17.16 -19.51
C LYS A 359 11.88 17.73 -18.37
N ALA A 360 11.77 17.16 -17.16
CA ALA A 360 12.60 17.51 -16.02
C ALA A 360 14.06 16.97 -16.13
N GLY A 361 14.35 16.13 -17.11
CA GLY A 361 15.68 15.55 -17.36
C GLY A 361 15.88 14.15 -16.80
N SER A 362 14.82 13.43 -16.45
CA SER A 362 14.86 12.01 -16.07
C SER A 362 15.01 11.10 -17.30
N VAL A 363 15.68 9.97 -17.13
CA VAL A 363 15.69 8.87 -18.10
C VAL A 363 14.52 7.95 -17.79
N VAL A 364 13.45 8.07 -18.57
CA VAL A 364 12.23 7.25 -18.43
C VAL A 364 12.14 6.27 -19.59
N GLN A 365 12.01 4.98 -19.29
CA GLN A 365 11.63 3.96 -20.28
C GLN A 365 10.15 3.63 -20.10
N GLY A 366 9.28 4.33 -20.83
CA GLY A 366 7.83 4.18 -20.77
C GLY A 366 7.32 3.07 -21.71
N HIS A 367 6.33 2.32 -21.24
CA HIS A 367 5.60 1.31 -22.02
C HIS A 367 4.09 1.45 -21.81
N LEU A 368 3.32 1.32 -22.89
CA LEU A 368 1.86 1.38 -22.88
C LEU A 368 1.29 0.08 -23.49
N TYR A 369 0.73 -0.79 -22.64
CA TYR A 369 0.28 -2.14 -23.00
C TYR A 369 -1.17 -2.16 -23.44
N LYS A 370 -1.42 -2.55 -24.70
CA LYS A 370 -2.74 -2.65 -25.30
C LYS A 370 -3.64 -3.66 -24.59
N GLY A 371 -4.87 -3.27 -24.32
CA GLY A 371 -5.90 -4.14 -23.74
C GLY A 371 -5.67 -4.56 -22.29
N LEU A 372 -4.66 -4.00 -21.62
CA LEU A 372 -4.38 -4.31 -20.23
C LEU A 372 -4.86 -3.19 -19.31
N GLY A 373 -5.42 -3.60 -18.17
CA GLY A 373 -5.81 -2.73 -17.07
C GLY A 373 -4.74 -2.62 -15.98
N HIS A 374 -5.17 -2.16 -14.82
CA HIS A 374 -4.32 -1.87 -13.67
C HIS A 374 -3.52 -3.08 -13.16
N SER A 375 -4.20 -4.22 -13.02
CA SER A 375 -3.61 -5.42 -12.42
C SER A 375 -2.85 -6.27 -13.42
N GLU A 376 -3.36 -6.41 -14.64
CA GLU A 376 -2.79 -7.27 -15.68
C GLU A 376 -1.42 -6.78 -16.13
N THR A 377 -1.22 -5.45 -16.13
CA THR A 377 0.03 -4.80 -16.51
C THR A 377 1.22 -5.25 -15.66
N VAL A 378 1.00 -5.58 -14.40
CA VAL A 378 2.08 -5.93 -13.46
C VAL A 378 2.94 -7.08 -14.00
N ASN A 379 2.34 -8.24 -14.23
CA ASN A 379 3.05 -9.41 -14.73
C ASN A 379 3.41 -9.30 -16.23
N ALA A 380 2.58 -8.63 -17.02
CA ALA A 380 2.86 -8.40 -18.44
C ALA A 380 4.11 -7.52 -18.65
N SER A 381 4.38 -6.60 -17.73
CA SER A 381 5.55 -5.72 -17.80
C SER A 381 6.89 -6.45 -17.64
N LEU A 382 6.90 -7.68 -17.10
CA LEU A 382 8.12 -8.46 -16.86
C LEU A 382 8.95 -8.68 -18.13
N LYS A 383 8.30 -8.83 -19.29
CA LYS A 383 9.00 -9.00 -20.56
C LYS A 383 9.94 -7.84 -20.92
N ASP A 384 9.62 -6.62 -20.43
CA ASP A 384 10.36 -5.39 -20.71
C ASP A 384 11.14 -4.91 -19.48
N SER A 385 10.57 -5.03 -18.27
CA SER A 385 11.21 -4.57 -17.04
C SER A 385 12.40 -5.42 -16.60
N LEU A 386 12.41 -6.74 -16.88
CA LEU A 386 13.57 -7.59 -16.61
C LEU A 386 14.77 -7.23 -17.52
N PRO A 387 14.64 -7.04 -18.85
CA PRO A 387 15.71 -6.50 -19.68
C PRO A 387 16.19 -5.12 -19.23
N PHE A 388 15.28 -4.21 -18.85
CA PHE A 388 15.66 -2.91 -18.26
C PHE A 388 16.53 -3.09 -17.02
N ALA A 389 16.12 -3.95 -16.08
CA ALA A 389 16.89 -4.21 -14.87
C ALA A 389 18.30 -4.72 -15.18
N ARG A 390 18.44 -5.70 -16.08
CA ARG A 390 19.74 -6.20 -16.49
C ARG A 390 20.64 -5.09 -17.02
N LYS A 391 20.11 -4.20 -17.87
CA LYS A 391 20.86 -3.06 -18.40
C LYS A 391 21.35 -2.12 -17.31
N VAL A 392 20.47 -1.68 -16.39
CA VAL A 392 20.88 -0.75 -15.33
C VAL A 392 21.89 -1.37 -14.35
N PHE A 393 21.80 -2.68 -14.07
CA PHE A 393 22.78 -3.38 -13.25
C PHE A 393 24.16 -3.54 -13.95
N ASN A 394 24.16 -3.65 -15.28
CA ASN A 394 25.39 -3.70 -16.10
C ASN A 394 25.97 -2.29 -16.36
N GLY A 395 25.29 -1.22 -15.97
CA GLY A 395 25.70 0.16 -16.27
C GLY A 395 25.51 0.55 -17.74
N GLU A 396 24.64 -0.16 -18.45
CA GLU A 396 24.32 0.14 -19.85
C GLU A 396 23.38 1.35 -19.94
N THR A 397 23.50 2.10 -21.03
CA THR A 397 22.64 3.26 -21.28
C THR A 397 21.21 2.83 -21.58
N ILE A 398 20.26 3.49 -20.95
CA ILE A 398 18.82 3.34 -21.22
C ILE A 398 18.39 4.42 -22.20
N ALA A 399 17.82 4.02 -23.33
CA ALA A 399 17.19 4.96 -24.26
C ALA A 399 15.86 5.45 -23.68
N PRO A 400 15.62 6.77 -23.55
CA PRO A 400 14.36 7.28 -23.01
C PRO A 400 13.22 7.06 -23.98
N VAL A 401 12.05 6.68 -23.44
CA VAL A 401 10.76 6.59 -24.14
C VAL A 401 9.73 7.39 -23.35
N CYS A 402 9.57 8.66 -23.67
CA CYS A 402 8.74 9.62 -22.95
C CYS A 402 7.27 9.63 -23.38
N ASN A 403 7.03 9.21 -24.63
CA ASN A 403 5.71 9.10 -25.23
C ASN A 403 5.57 7.69 -25.84
N PRO A 404 5.28 6.68 -25.02
CA PRO A 404 5.15 5.32 -25.55
C PRO A 404 3.93 5.20 -26.46
N SER A 405 4.10 4.56 -27.62
CA SER A 405 2.96 4.08 -28.41
C SER A 405 2.35 2.85 -27.74
N VAL A 406 1.06 2.62 -27.99
CA VAL A 406 0.36 1.41 -27.55
C VAL A 406 0.97 0.20 -28.25
N GLN A 407 1.41 -0.80 -27.49
CA GLN A 407 2.07 -2.03 -27.96
C GLN A 407 1.19 -3.25 -27.74
#